data_071b73933e4c25af5a1629372b213117
#
_entry.id   071b73933e4c25af5a1629372b213117
#
_cell.length_a   1.000
_cell.length_b   1.000
_cell.length_c   1.000
_cell.angle_alpha   90.00
_cell.angle_beta   90.00
_cell.angle_gamma   90.00
#
_symmetry.space_group_name_H-M   'P 1'
#
loop_
_entity.id
_entity.type
_entity.pdbx_description
1 polymer ?
#
loop_
_entity_poly.entity_id
_entity_poly.type
_entity_poly.pdbx_seq_one_letter_code
_entity_poly.pdbx_strand_id
1 'polypeptide(L)'
;MTENISNEKPRLVNAGQGFSILNTVNYKGRFLYSKYSPDKAVVAAVSRLQVLPQTLVVICSPCLWYGLNELCALLPESCSIIALEADDALLELAEDSLLDQTQKLRVKLFSLNEPQKINEYLLQNTSSGNFKRAIRIDFSAGVSFS
;
A
#
# COMPACT_ATOMS: atom_id res chain seq x y z
N MET A 1 -20.46 -2.29 26.85
CA MET A 1 -19.51 -1.39 26.21
C MET A 1 -18.95 -2.01 24.96
N THR A 2 -19.15 -1.33 23.88
CA THR A 2 -18.74 -1.88 22.59
C THR A 2 -17.64 -1.09 21.92
N GLU A 3 -17.29 0.04 22.51
CA GLU A 3 -16.32 0.93 21.92
C GLU A 3 -14.93 0.32 21.81
N ASN A 4 -14.61 -0.71 22.60
CA ASN A 4 -13.29 -1.32 22.58
C ASN A 4 -13.02 -2.06 21.26
N ILE A 5 -14.07 -2.47 20.55
CA ILE A 5 -13.89 -3.16 19.27
C ILE A 5 -13.32 -2.23 18.22
N SER A 6 -13.79 -0.97 18.21
CA SER A 6 -13.33 0.01 17.25
C SER A 6 -11.92 0.51 17.54
N ASN A 7 -11.39 0.20 18.73
CA ASN A 7 -10.06 0.63 19.15
C ASN A 7 -8.98 -0.43 18.93
N GLU A 8 -9.33 -1.54 18.34
CA GLU A 8 -8.34 -2.55 18.04
C GLU A 8 -7.32 -2.01 17.04
N LYS A 9 -6.04 -2.28 17.30
CA LYS A 9 -4.95 -1.80 16.47
C LYS A 9 -4.20 -2.97 15.87
N PRO A 10 -3.64 -2.80 14.66
CA PRO A 10 -2.79 -3.82 14.11
C PRO A 10 -1.53 -4.01 14.95
N ARG A 11 -1.09 -5.25 15.09
CA ARG A 11 0.08 -5.60 15.87
C ARG A 11 1.17 -6.12 14.95
N LEU A 12 2.37 -5.58 15.13
CA LEU A 12 3.54 -6.06 14.43
C LEU A 12 4.06 -7.31 15.13
N VAL A 13 4.32 -8.35 14.35
CA VAL A 13 4.80 -9.63 14.87
C VAL A 13 6.03 -10.00 14.06
N ASN A 14 7.12 -10.35 14.75
CA ASN A 14 8.33 -10.80 14.08
C ASN A 14 8.01 -12.02 13.22
N ALA A 15 8.50 -12.00 12.00
CA ALA A 15 8.25 -13.07 11.04
C ALA A 15 9.59 -13.57 10.49
N GLY A 16 9.53 -14.71 9.86
CA GLY A 16 10.69 -15.28 9.24
C GLY A 16 11.57 -16.05 10.21
N GLN A 17 12.66 -16.55 9.68
CA GLN A 17 13.65 -17.32 10.42
C GLN A 17 15.03 -16.89 9.94
N GLY A 18 16.04 -17.11 10.78
CA GLY A 18 17.40 -16.75 10.43
C GLY A 18 17.69 -15.29 10.66
N PHE A 19 18.33 -14.65 9.71
CA PHE A 19 18.85 -13.30 9.87
C PHE A 19 17.88 -12.21 9.45
N SER A 20 16.77 -12.57 8.85
CA SER A 20 15.80 -11.59 8.38
C SER A 20 14.87 -11.19 9.52
N ILE A 21 14.86 -9.90 9.86
CA ILE A 21 13.97 -9.39 10.90
C ILE A 21 12.89 -8.55 10.22
N LEU A 22 11.94 -9.23 9.60
CA LEU A 22 10.79 -8.58 9.03
C LEU A 22 9.60 -8.81 9.96
N ASN A 23 8.66 -7.88 9.94
CA ASN A 23 7.43 -8.00 10.68
C ASN A 23 6.29 -8.41 9.77
N THR A 24 5.42 -9.27 10.27
CA THR A 24 4.08 -9.42 9.71
C THR A 24 3.11 -8.63 10.58
N VAL A 25 1.86 -8.57 10.18
CA VAL A 25 0.84 -7.80 10.90
C VAL A 25 -0.32 -8.72 11.25
N ASN A 26 -0.69 -8.74 12.53
CA ASN A 26 -1.91 -9.39 12.99
C ASN A 26 -2.94 -8.31 13.29
N TYR A 27 -4.10 -8.40 12.67
CA TYR A 27 -5.16 -7.43 12.85
C TYR A 27 -6.52 -8.11 12.75
N LYS A 28 -7.34 -7.89 13.76
CA LYS A 28 -8.69 -8.47 13.85
C LYS A 28 -8.69 -9.98 13.67
N GLY A 29 -7.73 -10.62 14.33
CA GLY A 29 -7.65 -12.07 14.39
C GLY A 29 -7.04 -12.74 13.15
N ARG A 30 -6.43 -11.98 12.23
CA ARG A 30 -5.82 -12.56 11.05
C ARG A 30 -4.50 -11.89 10.73
N PHE A 31 -3.66 -12.62 10.03
CA PHE A 31 -2.41 -12.07 9.52
C PHE A 31 -2.64 -11.45 8.14
N LEU A 32 -2.11 -10.24 7.95
CA LEU A 32 -2.23 -9.52 6.68
C LEU A 32 -1.11 -9.88 5.71
N TYR A 33 -0.06 -10.49 6.21
CA TYR A 33 1.05 -11.04 5.43
C TYR A 33 1.34 -12.45 5.92
N SER A 34 2.17 -13.17 5.18
CA SER A 34 2.67 -14.47 5.66
C SER A 34 3.36 -14.32 7.00
N LYS A 35 3.20 -15.31 7.88
CA LYS A 35 3.90 -15.35 9.15
C LYS A 35 5.39 -15.61 9.00
N TYR A 36 5.81 -16.16 7.88
CA TYR A 36 7.18 -16.62 7.67
C TYR A 36 7.97 -15.75 6.71
N SER A 37 7.33 -15.26 5.67
CA SER A 37 7.96 -14.44 4.64
C SER A 37 7.00 -13.34 4.23
N PRO A 38 6.84 -12.29 5.04
CA PRO A 38 5.77 -11.32 4.82
C PRO A 38 5.91 -10.51 3.53
N ASP A 39 7.11 -10.35 3.01
CA ASP A 39 7.36 -9.57 1.79
C ASP A 39 7.32 -10.39 0.51
N LYS A 40 7.44 -11.71 0.60
CA LYS A 40 7.75 -12.54 -0.57
C LYS A 40 6.69 -12.50 -1.65
N ALA A 41 5.42 -12.59 -1.27
CA ALA A 41 4.35 -12.64 -2.24
C ALA A 41 4.21 -11.32 -3.02
N VAL A 42 4.29 -10.19 -2.31
CA VAL A 42 4.14 -8.88 -2.96
C VAL A 42 5.36 -8.55 -3.81
N VAL A 43 6.56 -8.87 -3.35
CA VAL A 43 7.78 -8.66 -4.14
C VAL A 43 7.73 -9.49 -5.42
N ALA A 44 7.28 -10.74 -5.34
CA ALA A 44 7.11 -11.58 -6.51
C ALA A 44 6.08 -11.02 -7.48
N ALA A 45 4.95 -10.53 -6.96
CA ALA A 45 3.91 -9.93 -7.80
C ALA A 45 4.42 -8.66 -8.50
N VAL A 46 5.13 -7.81 -7.78
CA VAL A 46 5.71 -6.60 -8.35
C VAL A 46 6.73 -6.95 -9.44
N SER A 47 7.55 -7.96 -9.21
CA SER A 47 8.60 -8.36 -10.16
C SER A 47 8.05 -8.81 -11.51
N ARG A 48 6.79 -9.24 -11.54
CA ARG A 48 6.16 -9.67 -12.80
C ARG A 48 5.50 -8.55 -13.58
N LEU A 49 5.42 -7.36 -13.00
CA LEU A 49 4.74 -6.24 -13.65
C LEU A 49 5.55 -5.71 -14.81
N GLN A 50 4.85 -5.39 -15.87
CA GLN A 50 5.37 -4.64 -16.99
C GLN A 50 4.56 -3.36 -17.08
N VAL A 51 5.12 -2.27 -16.61
CA VAL A 51 4.37 -1.01 -16.50
C VAL A 51 4.78 -0.09 -17.62
N LEU A 52 3.79 0.31 -18.41
CA LEU A 52 4.00 1.23 -19.52
C LEU A 52 4.09 2.67 -19.01
N PRO A 53 4.72 3.57 -19.75
CA PRO A 53 4.73 4.98 -19.38
C PRO A 53 3.33 5.56 -19.24
N GLN A 54 3.20 6.60 -18.46
CA GLN A 54 1.96 7.32 -18.22
C GLN A 54 0.86 6.42 -17.61
N THR A 55 1.27 5.56 -16.69
CA THR A 55 0.36 4.69 -15.94
C THR A 55 0.21 5.21 -14.52
N LEU A 56 -1.03 5.23 -14.04
CA LEU A 56 -1.31 5.43 -12.62
C LEU A 56 -1.32 4.06 -11.95
N VAL A 57 -0.43 3.85 -11.00
CA VAL A 57 -0.40 2.61 -10.22
C VAL A 57 -1.18 2.83 -8.94
N VAL A 58 -2.18 1.99 -8.70
CA VAL A 58 -3.03 2.06 -7.53
C VAL A 58 -2.67 0.90 -6.61
N ILE A 59 -2.06 1.23 -5.47
CA ILE A 59 -1.75 0.26 -4.44
C ILE A 59 -2.94 0.17 -3.49
N CYS A 60 -3.46 -1.03 -3.29
CA CYS A 60 -4.50 -1.27 -2.29
C CYS A 60 -3.88 -1.95 -1.09
N SER A 61 -4.27 -1.51 0.11
CA SER A 61 -3.81 -2.07 1.39
C SER A 61 -2.27 -2.01 1.51
N PRO A 62 -1.67 -0.81 1.53
CA PRO A 62 -0.21 -0.68 1.56
C PRO A 62 0.44 -1.27 2.80
N CYS A 63 -0.19 -1.19 3.93
CA CYS A 63 0.21 -1.76 5.22
C CYS A 63 1.65 -1.38 5.60
N LEU A 64 2.64 -2.27 5.48
CA LEU A 64 4.05 -1.99 5.78
C LEU A 64 4.86 -1.66 4.53
N TRP A 65 4.21 -1.53 3.38
CA TRP A 65 4.83 -1.12 2.11
C TRP A 65 5.85 -2.11 1.53
N TYR A 66 5.77 -3.38 1.90
CA TYR A 66 6.62 -4.38 1.24
C TYR A 66 6.35 -4.38 -0.26
N GLY A 67 7.41 -4.30 -1.04
CA GLY A 67 7.33 -4.25 -2.49
C GLY A 67 7.42 -2.83 -3.07
N LEU A 68 7.34 -1.78 -2.24
CA LEU A 68 7.35 -0.42 -2.75
C LEU A 68 8.69 -0.06 -3.41
N ASN A 69 9.81 -0.42 -2.79
CA ASN A 69 11.12 -0.13 -3.37
C ASN A 69 11.29 -0.82 -4.73
N GLU A 70 10.87 -2.07 -4.81
CA GLU A 70 10.91 -2.83 -6.06
C GLU A 70 10.02 -2.19 -7.11
N LEU A 71 8.83 -1.75 -6.72
CA LEU A 71 7.92 -1.06 -7.64
C LEU A 71 8.51 0.24 -8.15
N CYS A 72 9.03 1.07 -7.26
CA CYS A 72 9.64 2.34 -7.65
C CYS A 72 10.82 2.14 -8.60
N ALA A 73 11.59 1.07 -8.41
CA ALA A 73 12.75 0.79 -9.23
C ALA A 73 12.39 0.43 -10.67
N LEU A 74 11.21 -0.16 -10.90
CA LEU A 74 10.83 -0.59 -12.24
C LEU A 74 9.92 0.40 -12.97
N LEU A 75 9.38 1.42 -12.29
CA LEU A 75 8.42 2.33 -12.91
C LEU A 75 9.12 3.40 -13.75
N PRO A 76 8.60 3.67 -14.96
CA PRO A 76 9.00 4.87 -15.70
C PRO A 76 8.70 6.14 -14.91
N GLU A 77 9.46 7.19 -15.17
CA GLU A 77 9.29 8.48 -14.47
C GLU A 77 7.91 9.10 -14.69
N SER A 78 7.30 8.82 -15.82
CA SER A 78 5.98 9.36 -16.15
C SER A 78 4.84 8.67 -15.40
N CYS A 79 5.13 7.64 -14.63
CA CYS A 79 4.13 6.95 -13.83
C CYS A 79 3.99 7.61 -12.46
N SER A 80 2.78 7.54 -11.91
CA SER A 80 2.48 8.01 -10.55
C SER A 80 1.92 6.87 -9.75
N ILE A 81 2.10 6.96 -8.43
CA ILE A 81 1.62 5.94 -7.50
C ILE A 81 0.69 6.59 -6.49
N ILE A 82 -0.52 6.04 -6.37
CA ILE A 82 -1.38 6.35 -5.22
C ILE A 82 -1.63 5.08 -4.44
N ALA A 83 -1.83 5.22 -3.14
CA ALA A 83 -2.16 4.10 -2.28
C ALA A 83 -3.47 4.40 -1.56
N LEU A 84 -4.31 3.39 -1.44
CA LEU A 84 -5.66 3.52 -0.90
C LEU A 84 -5.85 2.58 0.28
N GLU A 85 -6.40 3.10 1.36
CA GLU A 85 -6.72 2.32 2.54
C GLU A 85 -8.09 2.72 3.07
N ALA A 86 -8.95 1.74 3.33
CA ALA A 86 -10.30 1.98 3.82
C ALA A 86 -10.39 1.94 5.35
N ASP A 87 -9.48 1.25 6.01
CA ASP A 87 -9.49 1.08 7.46
C ASP A 87 -8.61 2.13 8.12
N ASP A 88 -9.17 2.89 9.08
CA ASP A 88 -8.46 4.01 9.70
C ASP A 88 -7.22 3.57 10.47
N ALA A 89 -7.28 2.43 11.15
CA ALA A 89 -6.11 1.95 11.91
C ALA A 89 -5.00 1.48 10.99
N LEU A 90 -5.35 0.86 9.87
CA LEU A 90 -4.37 0.45 8.86
C LEU A 90 -3.81 1.66 8.10
N LEU A 91 -4.64 2.69 7.91
CA LEU A 91 -4.15 3.94 7.31
C LEU A 91 -3.08 4.58 8.18
N GLU A 92 -3.30 4.65 9.49
CA GLU A 92 -2.33 5.17 10.44
C GLU A 92 -1.04 4.34 10.41
N LEU A 93 -1.16 3.02 10.39
CA LEU A 93 0.01 2.15 10.28
C LEU A 93 0.79 2.42 8.99
N ALA A 94 0.10 2.58 7.88
CA ALA A 94 0.75 2.85 6.60
C ALA A 94 1.44 4.21 6.61
N GLU A 95 0.81 5.23 7.18
CA GLU A 95 1.44 6.54 7.32
C GLU A 95 2.72 6.46 8.15
N ASP A 96 2.66 5.77 9.28
CA ASP A 96 3.80 5.65 10.19
C ASP A 96 4.93 4.81 9.59
N SER A 97 4.60 3.89 8.70
CA SER A 97 5.58 2.97 8.11
C SER A 97 6.25 3.53 6.86
N LEU A 98 5.75 4.65 6.33
CA LEU A 98 6.32 5.28 5.14
C LEU A 98 7.37 6.31 5.59
N LEU A 99 8.57 5.83 5.90
CA LEU A 99 9.60 6.64 6.54
C LEU A 99 10.59 7.28 5.58
N ASP A 100 10.81 6.66 4.43
CA ASP A 100 11.80 7.14 3.46
C ASP A 100 11.26 8.36 2.72
N GLN A 101 12.04 9.44 2.69
CA GLN A 101 11.62 10.68 2.04
C GLN A 101 11.40 10.50 0.54
N THR A 102 12.23 9.69 -0.10
CA THR A 102 12.09 9.39 -1.53
C THR A 102 10.75 8.70 -1.79
N GLN A 103 10.38 7.76 -0.93
CA GLN A 103 9.09 7.08 -1.04
C GLN A 103 7.94 8.06 -0.84
N LYS A 104 8.04 8.94 0.14
CA LYS A 104 6.99 9.94 0.42
C LYS A 104 6.75 10.87 -0.76
N LEU A 105 7.81 11.21 -1.48
CA LEU A 105 7.67 12.05 -2.67
C LEU A 105 7.06 11.31 -3.84
N ARG A 106 7.23 9.99 -3.89
CA ARG A 106 6.75 9.20 -5.02
C ARG A 106 5.32 8.73 -4.86
N VAL A 107 4.83 8.57 -3.64
CA VAL A 107 3.53 7.95 -3.35
C VAL A 107 2.62 8.93 -2.63
N LYS A 108 1.36 8.98 -3.06
CA LYS A 108 0.29 9.71 -2.36
C LYS A 108 -0.62 8.68 -1.70
N LEU A 109 -0.79 8.79 -0.37
CA LEU A 109 -1.64 7.90 0.41
C LEU A 109 -2.99 8.58 0.67
N PHE A 110 -4.08 7.89 0.36
CA PHE A 110 -5.43 8.41 0.56
C PHE A 110 -6.27 7.45 1.35
N SER A 111 -7.19 8.00 2.14
CA SER A 111 -8.25 7.22 2.78
C SER A 111 -9.40 7.04 1.78
N LEU A 112 -9.90 5.81 1.68
CA LEU A 112 -11.10 5.55 0.89
C LEU A 112 -12.35 6.17 1.52
N ASN A 113 -12.26 6.62 2.78
CA ASN A 113 -13.32 7.33 3.45
C ASN A 113 -13.37 8.82 3.10
N GLU A 114 -12.42 9.29 2.31
CA GLU A 114 -12.35 10.67 1.83
C GLU A 114 -12.26 10.68 0.30
N PRO A 115 -13.32 10.21 -0.40
CA PRO A 115 -13.25 10.07 -1.85
C PRO A 115 -13.07 11.38 -2.60
N GLN A 116 -13.49 12.50 -2.02
CA GLN A 116 -13.33 13.80 -2.68
C GLN A 116 -11.85 14.17 -2.85
N LYS A 117 -10.98 13.80 -1.91
CA LYS A 117 -9.55 14.05 -2.05
C LYS A 117 -8.94 13.24 -3.18
N ILE A 118 -9.39 12.00 -3.34
CA ILE A 118 -8.94 11.15 -4.44
C ILE A 118 -9.39 11.75 -5.76
N ASN A 119 -10.66 12.17 -5.83
CA ASN A 119 -11.20 12.77 -7.05
C ASN A 119 -10.48 14.06 -7.43
N GLU A 120 -10.15 14.90 -6.46
CA GLU A 120 -9.38 16.12 -6.72
C GLU A 120 -8.02 15.80 -7.31
N TYR A 121 -7.32 14.82 -6.74
CA TYR A 121 -6.03 14.40 -7.26
C TYR A 121 -6.15 13.90 -8.70
N LEU A 122 -7.13 13.04 -8.96
CA LEU A 122 -7.31 12.47 -10.29
C LEU A 122 -7.64 13.55 -11.31
N LEU A 123 -8.51 14.51 -10.96
CA LEU A 123 -8.86 15.60 -11.87
C LEU A 123 -7.65 16.47 -12.20
N GLN A 124 -6.82 16.79 -11.21
CA GLN A 124 -5.63 17.60 -11.43
C GLN A 124 -4.61 16.92 -12.34
N ASN A 125 -4.53 15.61 -12.28
CA ASN A 125 -3.50 14.86 -13.00
C ASN A 125 -3.99 14.29 -14.32
N THR A 126 -5.27 13.97 -14.45
CA THR A 126 -5.80 13.41 -15.70
C THR A 126 -6.17 14.49 -16.71
N SER A 127 -6.61 15.65 -16.23
CA SER A 127 -6.97 16.74 -17.15
C SER A 127 -5.77 17.28 -17.90
N SER A 128 -4.57 17.09 -17.38
CA SER A 128 -3.34 17.48 -18.06
C SER A 128 -2.78 16.36 -18.96
N GLY A 129 -3.49 15.24 -19.09
CA GLY A 129 -3.05 14.13 -19.91
C GLY A 129 -1.94 13.30 -19.31
N ASN A 130 -1.75 13.36 -17.99
CA ASN A 130 -0.63 12.67 -17.32
C ASN A 130 -0.78 11.16 -17.35
N PHE A 131 -2.01 10.64 -17.33
CA PHE A 131 -2.23 9.20 -17.27
C PHE A 131 -3.05 8.73 -18.45
N LYS A 132 -2.61 7.63 -19.07
CA LYS A 132 -3.33 6.99 -20.15
C LYS A 132 -4.00 5.70 -19.70
N ARG A 133 -3.60 5.16 -18.55
CA ARG A 133 -4.13 3.92 -18.02
C ARG A 133 -3.87 3.84 -16.53
N ALA A 134 -4.57 2.93 -15.86
CA ALA A 134 -4.35 2.66 -14.44
C ALA A 134 -4.25 1.16 -14.23
N ILE A 135 -3.40 0.74 -13.31
CA ILE A 135 -3.32 -0.66 -12.87
C ILE A 135 -3.43 -0.71 -11.36
N ARG A 136 -3.93 -1.81 -10.85
CA ARG A 136 -4.09 -2.05 -9.43
C ARG A 136 -3.17 -3.18 -8.98
N ILE A 137 -2.57 -3.01 -7.79
CA ILE A 137 -1.84 -4.08 -7.14
C ILE A 137 -2.17 -4.08 -5.64
N ASP A 138 -2.48 -5.24 -5.10
CA ASP A 138 -2.75 -5.41 -3.67
C ASP A 138 -1.44 -5.70 -2.95
N PHE A 139 -1.11 -4.88 -1.95
CA PHE A 139 0.16 -5.00 -1.24
C PHE A 139 0.06 -5.90 -0.01
N SER A 140 -1.13 -6.13 0.49
CA SER A 140 -1.36 -7.05 1.62
C SER A 140 -2.77 -7.61 1.52
N ALA A 141 -3.10 -8.54 2.41
CA ALA A 141 -4.46 -9.08 2.47
C ALA A 141 -5.47 -8.01 2.87
N GLY A 142 -5.04 -7.06 3.72
CA GLY A 142 -5.86 -5.92 4.10
C GLY A 142 -7.22 -6.27 4.65
N VAL A 143 -8.04 -5.25 4.76
CA VAL A 143 -9.47 -5.39 5.02
C VAL A 143 -10.16 -5.41 3.66
N SER A 144 -11.18 -6.22 3.52
CA SER A 144 -11.88 -6.39 2.24
C SER A 144 -12.36 -5.06 1.67
N PHE A 145 -12.14 -4.86 0.38
CA PHE A 145 -12.64 -3.71 -0.36
C PHE A 145 -13.93 -4.02 -1.11
N SER A 146 -14.44 -5.20 -0.95
CA SER A 146 -15.66 -5.62 -1.63
C SER A 146 -16.88 -4.89 -1.10
#